data_35ba6ecfec051691d7c3fc6d7cebecd0
#
_entry.id   35ba6ecfec051691d7c3fc6d7cebecd0
#
_cell.length_a   1.000
_cell.length_b   1.000
_cell.length_c   1.000
_cell.angle_alpha   90.00
_cell.angle_beta   90.00
_cell.angle_gamma   90.00
#
_symmetry.space_group_name_H-M   'P 1'
#
loop_
_entity.id
_entity.type
_entity.pdbx_description
1 polymer ?
#
loop_
_entity_poly.entity_id
_entity_poly.type
_entity_poly.pdbx_seq_one_letter_code
_entity_poly.pdbx_strand_id
1 'polypeptide(L)'
;MLKTLGDVLRNNALKYPDEQAWVIGSERITFSQHFDRAQRLASALYNRGIRPQDRVAVLSQNTRAFMEIYSSGELAGYIIATVNFRLAAPEMAYTLGDATPRVLFFEAQYAAIIDELRAGQSQIDLYVCFGGDVPDWAEDYELFLASGDVGGPPVRAKPDDIMHLIYTSGTTGRPKGVMRTHAAELHVAQLMATEIGVLVSDRMQLMMPVFHVGSRFLQLGAHLRGATVVFHYDFDPVEIVRTIETEHITITHLAPTMVHSVMDVEGIDKADLTSLHTICYAAAPMPVPLLRRGLDLFGPVFLQLYGMTEGGGTTLHKRQHKPDGTEAELKLLGSIGQAAPNVDVRIADDEGNTLPHGQPGEILTRTPTHMKGYWNNSAATIAALRDGWYYTGDLGVMDERGFVYLVDRKKDMIISGGENIYSREVEEALATHPAVYDSAVIGVKDPYWGESVRAIVVLRTEATEAELIAHCKTMIASYKKPKSVIFVDELPRLPSGKINKVLLRKNHAASDATGGGS
;
A
#
# COMPACT_ATOMS: atom_id res chain seq x y z
N MET A 1 -25.23 -16.39 -2.69
CA MET A 1 -23.79 -16.65 -2.40
C MET A 1 -22.98 -15.55 -3.07
N LEU A 2 -22.09 -14.89 -2.32
CA LEU A 2 -21.22 -13.84 -2.86
C LEU A 2 -20.15 -14.48 -3.75
N LYS A 3 -20.04 -14.03 -4.99
CA LYS A 3 -19.05 -14.52 -5.97
C LYS A 3 -18.17 -13.39 -6.53
N THR A 4 -18.67 -12.15 -6.46
CA THR A 4 -18.00 -10.95 -6.96
C THR A 4 -18.14 -9.81 -5.96
N LEU A 5 -17.36 -8.74 -6.12
CA LEU A 5 -17.52 -7.53 -5.32
C LEU A 5 -18.86 -6.84 -5.60
N GLY A 6 -19.38 -6.93 -6.83
CA GLY A 6 -20.71 -6.43 -7.16
C GLY A 6 -21.85 -7.12 -6.41
N ASP A 7 -21.63 -8.38 -5.96
CA ASP A 7 -22.59 -9.04 -5.08
C ASP A 7 -22.55 -8.48 -3.66
N VAL A 8 -21.36 -8.06 -3.17
CA VAL A 8 -21.22 -7.37 -1.88
C VAL A 8 -21.97 -6.03 -1.92
N LEU A 9 -21.78 -5.27 -2.98
CA LEU A 9 -22.43 -3.97 -3.17
C LEU A 9 -23.96 -4.09 -3.14
N ARG A 10 -24.54 -5.01 -3.95
CA ARG A 10 -25.99 -5.28 -3.96
C ARG A 10 -26.50 -5.74 -2.61
N ASN A 11 -25.77 -6.62 -1.95
CA ASN A 11 -26.14 -7.15 -0.64
C ASN A 11 -26.21 -6.03 0.41
N ASN A 12 -25.26 -5.10 0.40
CA ASN A 12 -25.25 -3.99 1.35
C ASN A 12 -26.39 -2.99 1.05
N ALA A 13 -26.61 -2.65 -0.22
CA ALA A 13 -27.74 -1.80 -0.60
C ALA A 13 -29.10 -2.40 -0.22
N LEU A 14 -29.21 -3.73 -0.21
CA LEU A 14 -30.44 -4.43 0.20
C LEU A 14 -30.59 -4.53 1.73
N LYS A 15 -29.49 -4.83 2.45
CA LYS A 15 -29.53 -5.09 3.91
C LYS A 15 -29.42 -3.81 4.74
N TYR A 16 -28.68 -2.83 4.26
CA TYR A 16 -28.29 -1.62 4.99
C TYR A 16 -28.54 -0.37 4.13
N PRO A 17 -29.72 -0.22 3.48
CA PRO A 17 -29.95 0.83 2.47
C PRO A 17 -29.67 2.24 2.97
N ASP A 18 -30.02 2.51 4.23
CA ASP A 18 -29.97 3.84 4.85
C ASP A 18 -28.69 4.06 5.68
N GLU A 19 -27.87 2.99 5.90
CA GLU A 19 -26.60 3.10 6.59
C GLU A 19 -25.56 3.77 5.69
N GLN A 20 -24.62 4.47 6.33
CA GLN A 20 -23.55 5.18 5.62
C GLN A 20 -22.54 4.16 5.04
N ALA A 21 -22.40 4.15 3.72
CA ALA A 21 -21.30 3.42 3.07
C ALA A 21 -20.00 4.24 3.16
N TRP A 22 -20.13 5.56 2.94
CA TRP A 22 -19.02 6.49 2.84
C TRP A 22 -19.28 7.79 3.58
N VAL A 23 -18.21 8.29 4.21
CA VAL A 23 -18.12 9.65 4.71
C VAL A 23 -16.88 10.28 4.08
N ILE A 24 -17.05 11.38 3.33
CA ILE A 24 -15.98 12.09 2.63
C ILE A 24 -16.16 13.58 2.90
N GLY A 25 -15.32 14.14 3.76
CA GLY A 25 -15.52 15.50 4.25
C GLY A 25 -16.90 15.68 4.90
N SER A 26 -17.76 16.56 4.35
CA SER A 26 -19.13 16.76 4.81
C SER A 26 -20.15 15.84 4.15
N GLU A 27 -19.78 15.10 3.10
CA GLU A 27 -20.69 14.21 2.40
C GLU A 27 -20.94 12.93 3.20
N ARG A 28 -22.21 12.53 3.25
CA ARG A 28 -22.69 11.30 3.86
C ARG A 28 -23.46 10.51 2.81
N ILE A 29 -22.93 9.36 2.40
CA ILE A 29 -23.45 8.59 1.26
C ILE A 29 -23.89 7.23 1.77
N THR A 30 -25.17 6.90 1.62
CA THR A 30 -25.70 5.61 2.05
C THR A 30 -25.35 4.50 1.07
N PHE A 31 -25.46 3.24 1.51
CA PHE A 31 -25.26 2.08 0.62
C PHE A 31 -26.22 2.09 -0.56
N SER A 32 -27.48 2.49 -0.35
CA SER A 32 -28.48 2.61 -1.43
C SER A 32 -28.09 3.68 -2.44
N GLN A 33 -27.73 4.88 -1.98
CA GLN A 33 -27.29 5.99 -2.84
C GLN A 33 -26.05 5.63 -3.65
N HIS A 34 -25.05 5.02 -2.99
CA HIS A 34 -23.83 4.58 -3.66
C HIS A 34 -24.10 3.53 -4.74
N PHE A 35 -24.94 2.55 -4.42
CA PHE A 35 -25.31 1.49 -5.37
C PHE A 35 -26.07 2.02 -6.59
N ASP A 36 -27.07 2.93 -6.39
CA ASP A 36 -27.81 3.54 -7.49
C ASP A 36 -26.88 4.31 -8.45
N ARG A 37 -25.98 5.11 -7.91
CA ARG A 37 -25.03 5.88 -8.72
C ARG A 37 -24.03 4.97 -9.45
N ALA A 38 -23.54 3.93 -8.80
CA ALA A 38 -22.66 2.93 -9.42
C ALA A 38 -23.36 2.19 -10.58
N GLN A 39 -24.66 1.84 -10.42
CA GLN A 39 -25.45 1.22 -11.49
C GLN A 39 -25.64 2.17 -12.68
N ARG A 40 -25.98 3.43 -12.42
CA ARG A 40 -26.11 4.45 -13.48
C ARG A 40 -24.79 4.65 -14.23
N LEU A 41 -23.67 4.80 -13.50
CA LEU A 41 -22.35 4.95 -14.12
C LEU A 41 -21.98 3.73 -14.97
N ALA A 42 -22.24 2.53 -14.45
CA ALA A 42 -22.01 1.30 -15.20
C ALA A 42 -22.86 1.21 -16.48
N SER A 43 -24.13 1.66 -16.42
CA SER A 43 -25.02 1.74 -17.58
C SER A 43 -24.59 2.82 -18.58
N ALA A 44 -24.19 4.02 -18.11
CA ALA A 44 -23.66 5.07 -18.98
C ALA A 44 -22.46 4.59 -19.79
N LEU A 45 -21.50 3.91 -19.13
CA LEU A 45 -20.35 3.28 -19.81
C LEU A 45 -20.80 2.24 -20.84
N TYR A 46 -21.75 1.36 -20.48
CA TYR A 46 -22.27 0.35 -21.39
C TYR A 46 -22.93 0.96 -22.64
N ASN A 47 -23.73 2.02 -22.45
CA ASN A 47 -24.41 2.75 -23.52
C ASN A 47 -23.41 3.46 -24.47
N ARG A 48 -22.22 3.81 -23.99
CA ARG A 48 -21.09 4.33 -24.79
C ARG A 48 -20.24 3.20 -25.43
N GLY A 49 -20.69 1.95 -25.38
CA GLY A 49 -20.02 0.84 -26.05
C GLY A 49 -18.89 0.20 -25.23
N ILE A 50 -18.73 0.55 -23.94
CA ILE A 50 -17.78 -0.14 -23.06
C ILE A 50 -18.37 -1.50 -22.67
N ARG A 51 -17.55 -2.53 -22.71
CA ARG A 51 -17.95 -3.92 -22.46
C ARG A 51 -17.16 -4.53 -21.30
N PRO A 52 -17.64 -5.64 -20.69
CA PRO A 52 -16.86 -6.35 -19.68
C PRO A 52 -15.43 -6.61 -20.15
N GLN A 53 -14.47 -6.37 -19.28
CA GLN A 53 -13.02 -6.46 -19.50
C GLN A 53 -12.43 -5.35 -20.41
N ASP A 54 -13.21 -4.37 -20.86
CA ASP A 54 -12.64 -3.10 -21.31
C ASP A 54 -12.03 -2.33 -20.14
N ARG A 55 -10.96 -1.58 -20.40
CA ARG A 55 -10.26 -0.80 -19.38
C ARG A 55 -10.83 0.60 -19.28
N VAL A 56 -11.10 0.98 -18.05
CA VAL A 56 -11.55 2.33 -17.66
C VAL A 56 -10.49 2.88 -16.72
N ALA A 57 -9.80 3.93 -17.12
CA ALA A 57 -8.77 4.56 -16.30
C ALA A 57 -9.38 5.63 -15.38
N VAL A 58 -8.72 5.85 -14.23
CA VAL A 58 -9.06 6.93 -13.30
C VAL A 58 -7.82 7.60 -12.75
N LEU A 59 -7.78 8.94 -12.82
CA LEU A 59 -6.75 9.81 -12.29
C LEU A 59 -7.38 10.81 -11.31
N SER A 60 -7.29 10.53 -10.03
CA SER A 60 -7.90 11.34 -8.97
C SER A 60 -7.22 11.06 -7.63
N GLN A 61 -7.42 11.96 -6.69
CA GLN A 61 -7.23 11.68 -5.27
C GLN A 61 -8.41 10.87 -4.72
N ASN A 62 -8.51 10.76 -3.39
CA ASN A 62 -9.60 10.03 -2.72
C ASN A 62 -10.91 10.83 -2.81
N THR A 63 -11.73 10.56 -3.81
CA THR A 63 -12.98 11.24 -4.07
C THR A 63 -14.16 10.27 -4.15
N ARG A 64 -15.38 10.80 -4.01
CA ARG A 64 -16.61 10.05 -4.23
C ARG A 64 -16.66 9.43 -5.62
N ALA A 65 -16.33 10.21 -6.66
CA ALA A 65 -16.34 9.75 -8.05
C ALA A 65 -15.41 8.54 -8.23
N PHE A 66 -14.24 8.54 -7.58
CA PHE A 66 -13.33 7.39 -7.64
C PHE A 66 -14.00 6.10 -7.12
N MET A 67 -14.72 6.19 -5.99
CA MET A 67 -15.41 5.03 -5.41
C MET A 67 -16.55 4.54 -6.31
N GLU A 68 -17.29 5.45 -6.94
CA GLU A 68 -18.35 5.12 -7.89
C GLU A 68 -17.79 4.47 -9.17
N ILE A 69 -16.63 4.93 -9.65
CA ILE A 69 -15.93 4.34 -10.79
C ILE A 69 -15.49 2.91 -10.47
N TYR A 70 -14.88 2.67 -9.30
CA TYR A 70 -14.57 1.31 -8.86
C TYR A 70 -15.81 0.43 -8.86
N SER A 71 -16.88 0.92 -8.25
CA SER A 71 -18.12 0.16 -8.09
C SER A 71 -18.84 -0.10 -9.41
N SER A 72 -18.69 0.77 -10.42
CA SER A 72 -19.17 0.51 -11.78
C SER A 72 -18.48 -0.73 -12.38
N GLY A 73 -17.17 -0.87 -12.20
CA GLY A 73 -16.40 -2.04 -12.60
C GLY A 73 -16.78 -3.30 -11.80
N GLU A 74 -16.99 -3.15 -10.49
CA GLU A 74 -17.45 -4.24 -9.62
C GLU A 74 -18.79 -4.83 -10.07
N LEU A 75 -19.69 -3.99 -10.57
CA LEU A 75 -21.00 -4.41 -11.04
C LEU A 75 -20.96 -5.02 -12.44
N ALA A 76 -20.27 -4.38 -13.38
CA ALA A 76 -20.36 -4.68 -14.80
C ALA A 76 -19.18 -5.50 -15.35
N GLY A 77 -18.10 -5.66 -14.59
CA GLY A 77 -16.89 -6.39 -15.02
C GLY A 77 -15.96 -5.56 -15.91
N TYR A 78 -16.00 -4.21 -15.81
CA TYR A 78 -14.98 -3.34 -16.41
C TYR A 78 -13.69 -3.43 -15.59
N ILE A 79 -12.55 -3.36 -16.28
CA ILE A 79 -11.25 -3.30 -15.61
C ILE A 79 -10.95 -1.85 -15.23
N ILE A 80 -10.87 -1.56 -13.95
CA ILE A 80 -10.48 -0.23 -13.49
C ILE A 80 -8.96 -0.14 -13.42
N ALA A 81 -8.37 0.68 -14.28
CA ALA A 81 -6.93 0.95 -14.32
C ALA A 81 -6.63 2.25 -13.56
N THR A 82 -6.00 2.14 -12.40
CA THR A 82 -5.71 3.30 -11.58
C THR A 82 -4.43 3.99 -12.02
N VAL A 83 -4.48 5.31 -12.16
CA VAL A 83 -3.32 6.15 -12.45
C VAL A 83 -2.91 6.88 -11.18
N ASN A 84 -1.66 6.71 -10.79
CA ASN A 84 -1.12 7.42 -9.64
C ASN A 84 -0.90 8.90 -9.98
N PHE A 85 -1.60 9.79 -9.29
CA PHE A 85 -1.58 11.23 -9.52
C PHE A 85 -0.24 11.92 -9.19
N ARG A 86 0.66 11.22 -8.49
CA ARG A 86 2.00 11.72 -8.13
C ARG A 86 3.06 11.45 -9.20
N LEU A 87 2.70 10.76 -10.28
CA LEU A 87 3.61 10.48 -11.39
C LEU A 87 3.83 11.71 -12.26
N ALA A 88 5.00 11.79 -12.86
CA ALA A 88 5.27 12.76 -13.92
C ALA A 88 4.55 12.36 -15.23
N ALA A 89 4.34 13.33 -16.13
CA ALA A 89 3.64 13.12 -17.40
C ALA A 89 4.14 11.92 -18.23
N PRO A 90 5.46 11.68 -18.39
CA PRO A 90 5.96 10.50 -19.12
C PRO A 90 5.61 9.16 -18.45
N GLU A 91 5.54 9.11 -17.12
CA GLU A 91 5.18 7.91 -16.36
C GLU A 91 3.67 7.63 -16.43
N MET A 92 2.85 8.69 -16.40
CA MET A 92 1.40 8.59 -16.65
C MET A 92 1.15 8.13 -18.08
N ALA A 93 1.84 8.70 -19.08
CA ALA A 93 1.75 8.27 -20.48
C ALA A 93 2.07 6.78 -20.65
N TYR A 94 3.12 6.30 -19.98
CA TYR A 94 3.46 4.87 -19.98
C TYR A 94 2.34 4.03 -19.37
N THR A 95 1.80 4.41 -18.22
CA THR A 95 0.73 3.67 -17.55
C THR A 95 -0.52 3.59 -18.41
N LEU A 96 -0.94 4.71 -19.01
CA LEU A 96 -2.09 4.76 -19.93
C LEU A 96 -1.82 3.96 -21.21
N GLY A 97 -0.62 4.04 -21.76
CA GLY A 97 -0.23 3.30 -22.96
C GLY A 97 -0.17 1.78 -22.74
N ASP A 98 0.25 1.32 -21.55
CA ASP A 98 0.28 -0.10 -21.20
C ASP A 98 -1.12 -0.64 -20.87
N ALA A 99 -1.92 0.09 -20.08
CA ALA A 99 -3.29 -0.29 -19.74
C ALA A 99 -4.24 -0.21 -20.93
N THR A 100 -3.97 0.65 -21.91
CA THR A 100 -4.82 0.91 -23.09
C THR A 100 -6.30 1.10 -22.74
N PRO A 101 -6.65 2.08 -21.86
CA PRO A 101 -8.04 2.31 -21.49
C PRO A 101 -8.83 2.93 -22.63
N ARG A 102 -10.14 2.65 -22.69
CA ARG A 102 -11.07 3.30 -23.62
C ARG A 102 -11.70 4.57 -23.07
N VAL A 103 -11.73 4.69 -21.74
CA VAL A 103 -12.25 5.85 -21.02
C VAL A 103 -11.23 6.28 -19.99
N LEU A 104 -11.07 7.59 -19.83
CA LEU A 104 -10.31 8.19 -18.73
C LEU A 104 -11.22 9.15 -17.95
N PHE A 105 -11.48 8.79 -16.70
CA PHE A 105 -12.03 9.70 -15.71
C PHE A 105 -10.91 10.45 -15.01
N PHE A 106 -11.06 11.76 -14.84
CA PHE A 106 -10.04 12.56 -14.17
C PHE A 106 -10.64 13.72 -13.38
N GLU A 107 -9.97 14.05 -12.30
CA GLU A 107 -10.29 15.23 -11.49
C GLU A 107 -9.79 16.50 -12.18
N ALA A 108 -10.57 17.56 -12.18
CA ALA A 108 -10.33 18.80 -12.94
C ALA A 108 -8.95 19.42 -12.70
N GLN A 109 -8.39 19.27 -11.49
CA GLN A 109 -7.02 19.74 -11.20
C GLN A 109 -5.93 19.11 -12.08
N TYR A 110 -6.20 17.95 -12.69
CA TYR A 110 -5.29 17.26 -13.60
C TYR A 110 -5.56 17.54 -15.08
N ALA A 111 -6.50 18.45 -15.41
CA ALA A 111 -6.89 18.75 -16.78
C ALA A 111 -5.71 19.18 -17.66
N ALA A 112 -4.82 20.01 -17.13
CA ALA A 112 -3.66 20.49 -17.89
C ALA A 112 -2.69 19.38 -18.31
N ILE A 113 -2.37 18.44 -17.40
CA ILE A 113 -1.49 17.31 -17.71
C ILE A 113 -2.18 16.32 -18.66
N ILE A 114 -3.50 16.12 -18.53
CA ILE A 114 -4.24 15.25 -19.45
C ILE A 114 -4.33 15.86 -20.84
N ASP A 115 -4.52 17.18 -20.97
CA ASP A 115 -4.51 17.87 -22.27
C ASP A 115 -3.17 17.70 -23.01
N GLU A 116 -2.06 17.78 -22.28
CA GLU A 116 -0.72 17.48 -22.83
C GLU A 116 -0.60 16.02 -23.30
N LEU A 117 -1.13 15.07 -22.54
CA LEU A 117 -0.97 13.64 -22.80
C LEU A 117 -1.91 13.09 -23.88
N ARG A 118 -3.13 13.63 -24.01
CA ARG A 118 -4.22 13.04 -24.81
C ARG A 118 -3.88 12.88 -26.30
N ALA A 119 -3.04 13.74 -26.86
CA ALA A 119 -2.61 13.62 -28.27
C ALA A 119 -1.84 12.32 -28.55
N GLY A 120 -1.15 11.78 -27.53
CA GLY A 120 -0.42 10.51 -27.60
C GLY A 120 -1.21 9.29 -27.15
N GLN A 121 -2.51 9.45 -26.79
CA GLN A 121 -3.36 8.40 -26.21
C GLN A 121 -4.58 8.12 -27.10
N SER A 122 -4.35 7.83 -28.38
CA SER A 122 -5.40 7.63 -29.40
C SER A 122 -6.37 6.49 -29.10
N GLN A 123 -6.07 5.61 -28.16
CA GLN A 123 -6.94 4.51 -27.70
C GLN A 123 -8.03 4.97 -26.73
N ILE A 124 -7.95 6.19 -26.18
CA ILE A 124 -8.94 6.73 -25.28
C ILE A 124 -10.03 7.43 -26.09
N ASP A 125 -11.21 6.79 -26.13
CA ASP A 125 -12.36 7.29 -26.90
C ASP A 125 -13.13 8.39 -26.16
N LEU A 126 -13.04 8.42 -24.80
CA LEU A 126 -13.86 9.24 -23.95
C LEU A 126 -13.07 9.78 -22.74
N TYR A 127 -13.17 11.07 -22.52
CA TYR A 127 -12.63 11.77 -21.34
C TYR A 127 -13.79 12.34 -20.53
N VAL A 128 -13.83 12.03 -19.22
CA VAL A 128 -14.88 12.49 -18.30
C VAL A 128 -14.24 13.19 -17.11
N CYS A 129 -14.61 14.45 -16.88
CA CYS A 129 -14.03 15.32 -15.86
C CYS A 129 -15.01 15.53 -14.69
N PHE A 130 -14.47 15.63 -13.48
CA PHE A 130 -15.21 15.93 -12.25
C PHE A 130 -14.41 16.82 -11.28
N GLY A 131 -15.08 17.38 -10.27
CA GLY A 131 -14.44 18.09 -9.16
C GLY A 131 -13.96 19.50 -9.48
N GLY A 132 -14.50 20.15 -10.52
CA GLY A 132 -14.15 21.51 -10.91
C GLY A 132 -14.62 21.87 -12.31
N ASP A 133 -13.96 22.82 -12.96
CA ASP A 133 -14.28 23.26 -14.32
C ASP A 133 -13.98 22.14 -15.33
N VAL A 134 -14.97 21.86 -16.17
CA VAL A 134 -14.89 20.82 -17.21
C VAL A 134 -14.31 21.42 -18.49
N PRO A 135 -13.18 20.90 -19.01
CA PRO A 135 -12.63 21.34 -20.29
C PRO A 135 -13.58 21.02 -21.47
N ASP A 136 -13.59 21.85 -22.51
CA ASP A 136 -14.44 21.67 -23.70
C ASP A 136 -14.26 20.31 -24.41
N TRP A 137 -13.12 19.66 -24.21
CA TRP A 137 -12.80 18.36 -24.80
C TRP A 137 -13.18 17.16 -23.92
N ALA A 138 -13.76 17.38 -22.73
CA ALA A 138 -14.20 16.34 -21.80
C ALA A 138 -15.71 16.47 -21.52
N GLU A 139 -16.33 15.38 -21.11
CA GLU A 139 -17.71 15.38 -20.64
C GLU A 139 -17.77 15.59 -19.12
N ASP A 140 -18.82 16.27 -18.65
CA ASP A 140 -19.09 16.42 -17.22
C ASP A 140 -19.52 15.09 -16.60
N TYR A 141 -18.96 14.74 -15.46
CA TYR A 141 -19.19 13.48 -14.77
C TYR A 141 -20.65 13.28 -14.35
N GLU A 142 -21.29 14.32 -13.78
CA GLU A 142 -22.65 14.18 -13.30
C GLU A 142 -23.65 14.07 -14.47
N LEU A 143 -23.41 14.79 -15.56
CA LEU A 143 -24.19 14.64 -16.80
C LEU A 143 -23.99 13.27 -17.43
N PHE A 144 -22.73 12.79 -17.45
CA PHE A 144 -22.42 11.46 -17.95
C PHE A 144 -23.11 10.36 -17.13
N LEU A 145 -23.01 10.42 -15.79
CA LEU A 145 -23.65 9.48 -14.88
C LEU A 145 -25.19 9.51 -15.03
N ALA A 146 -25.78 10.70 -15.14
CA ALA A 146 -27.21 10.87 -15.31
C ALA A 146 -27.75 10.28 -16.63
N SER A 147 -26.90 10.10 -17.65
CA SER A 147 -27.25 9.45 -18.92
C SER A 147 -27.45 7.93 -18.81
N GLY A 148 -27.08 7.33 -17.68
CA GLY A 148 -27.24 5.90 -17.46
C GLY A 148 -28.57 5.47 -16.86
N ASP A 149 -28.96 4.24 -17.13
CA ASP A 149 -30.23 3.66 -16.66
C ASP A 149 -30.17 3.31 -15.16
N VAL A 150 -31.26 3.51 -14.47
CA VAL A 150 -31.42 3.24 -13.02
C VAL A 150 -31.20 1.76 -12.67
N GLY A 151 -31.57 0.84 -13.58
CA GLY A 151 -31.42 -0.61 -13.37
C GLY A 151 -30.03 -1.15 -13.61
N GLY A 152 -29.11 -0.30 -14.07
CA GLY A 152 -27.76 -0.69 -14.46
C GLY A 152 -27.70 -1.39 -15.82
N PRO A 153 -26.50 -1.82 -16.28
CA PRO A 153 -26.31 -2.47 -17.57
C PRO A 153 -26.82 -3.92 -17.56
N PRO A 154 -27.12 -4.51 -18.76
CA PRO A 154 -27.56 -5.90 -18.89
C PRO A 154 -26.41 -6.93 -18.69
N VAL A 155 -25.27 -6.51 -18.20
CA VAL A 155 -24.08 -7.34 -17.98
C VAL A 155 -23.70 -7.33 -16.50
N ARG A 156 -22.96 -8.35 -16.08
CA ARG A 156 -22.47 -8.48 -14.70
C ARG A 156 -21.06 -9.04 -14.70
N ALA A 157 -20.28 -8.62 -13.70
CA ALA A 157 -18.97 -9.18 -13.43
C ALA A 157 -19.03 -10.68 -13.11
N LYS A 158 -17.98 -11.39 -13.49
CA LYS A 158 -17.76 -12.80 -13.17
C LYS A 158 -16.58 -12.96 -12.21
N PRO A 159 -16.49 -14.07 -11.45
CA PRO A 159 -15.41 -14.28 -10.47
C PRO A 159 -13.99 -14.15 -11.07
N ASP A 160 -13.78 -14.68 -12.28
CA ASP A 160 -12.46 -14.71 -12.93
C ASP A 160 -12.16 -13.46 -13.78
N ASP A 161 -13.12 -12.55 -13.89
CA ASP A 161 -12.91 -11.25 -14.54
C ASP A 161 -11.86 -10.45 -13.76
N ILE A 162 -10.98 -9.77 -14.50
CA ILE A 162 -10.06 -8.79 -13.90
C ILE A 162 -10.91 -7.60 -13.45
N MET A 163 -10.81 -7.25 -12.19
CA MET A 163 -11.53 -6.12 -11.59
C MET A 163 -10.72 -4.84 -11.72
N HIS A 164 -9.40 -4.92 -11.43
CA HIS A 164 -8.55 -3.76 -11.54
C HIS A 164 -7.10 -4.08 -11.94
N LEU A 165 -6.45 -3.09 -12.53
CA LEU A 165 -5.02 -3.03 -12.74
C LEU A 165 -4.43 -2.01 -11.78
N ILE A 166 -3.57 -2.47 -10.87
CA ILE A 166 -2.84 -1.61 -9.95
C ILE A 166 -1.36 -1.60 -10.35
N TYR A 167 -0.86 -0.44 -10.71
CA TYR A 167 0.53 -0.31 -11.13
C TYR A 167 1.47 -0.18 -9.94
N THR A 168 2.48 -1.06 -9.89
CA THR A 168 3.53 -1.05 -8.87
C THR A 168 4.85 -0.60 -9.48
N SER A 169 5.68 0.06 -8.66
CA SER A 169 7.06 0.41 -9.06
C SER A 169 7.87 -0.88 -9.23
N GLY A 170 8.02 -1.33 -10.48
CA GLY A 170 8.78 -2.53 -10.79
C GLY A 170 10.25 -2.44 -10.37
N THR A 171 10.86 -3.58 -10.07
CA THR A 171 12.31 -3.68 -9.80
C THR A 171 13.18 -3.33 -11.00
N THR A 172 12.60 -3.33 -12.21
CA THR A 172 13.27 -3.06 -13.50
C THR A 172 13.13 -1.62 -13.99
N GLY A 173 12.59 -0.70 -13.17
CA GLY A 173 12.45 0.73 -13.47
C GLY A 173 11.14 1.14 -14.17
N ARG A 174 10.39 0.21 -14.78
CA ARG A 174 9.05 0.50 -15.34
C ARG A 174 7.96 -0.09 -14.46
N PRO A 175 6.85 0.64 -14.20
CA PRO A 175 5.71 0.10 -13.47
C PRO A 175 5.12 -1.14 -14.13
N LYS A 176 4.62 -2.08 -13.32
CA LYS A 176 3.93 -3.28 -13.80
C LYS A 176 2.47 -3.24 -13.34
N GLY A 177 1.55 -3.47 -14.25
CA GLY A 177 0.12 -3.58 -13.94
C GLY A 177 -0.20 -4.94 -13.32
N VAL A 178 -0.53 -4.96 -12.04
CA VAL A 178 -0.93 -6.18 -11.31
C VAL A 178 -2.40 -6.46 -11.59
N MET A 179 -2.72 -7.62 -12.17
CA MET A 179 -4.09 -8.05 -12.47
C MET A 179 -4.75 -8.67 -11.24
N ARG A 180 -5.80 -8.05 -10.75
CA ARG A 180 -6.59 -8.52 -9.60
C ARG A 180 -7.97 -8.97 -10.06
N THR A 181 -8.39 -10.20 -9.75
CA THR A 181 -9.71 -10.73 -10.12
C THR A 181 -10.75 -10.47 -9.03
N HIS A 182 -12.04 -10.50 -9.39
CA HIS A 182 -13.13 -10.40 -8.42
C HIS A 182 -13.06 -11.47 -7.34
N ALA A 183 -12.72 -12.71 -7.71
CA ALA A 183 -12.56 -13.81 -6.76
C ALA A 183 -11.42 -13.54 -5.76
N ALA A 184 -10.24 -13.13 -6.26
CA ALA A 184 -9.11 -12.81 -5.40
C ALA A 184 -9.42 -11.64 -4.45
N GLU A 185 -10.09 -10.60 -4.94
CA GLU A 185 -10.50 -9.44 -4.13
C GLU A 185 -11.57 -9.80 -3.08
N LEU A 186 -12.47 -10.71 -3.41
CA LEU A 186 -13.44 -11.21 -2.41
C LEU A 186 -12.74 -12.00 -1.29
N HIS A 187 -11.72 -12.79 -1.63
CA HIS A 187 -10.87 -13.46 -0.63
C HIS A 187 -10.09 -12.44 0.22
N VAL A 188 -9.58 -11.35 -0.40
CA VAL A 188 -8.96 -10.24 0.35
C VAL A 188 -9.96 -9.60 1.30
N ALA A 189 -11.19 -9.31 0.84
CA ALA A 189 -12.24 -8.74 1.68
C ALA A 189 -12.54 -9.63 2.90
N GLN A 190 -12.63 -10.96 2.70
CA GLN A 190 -12.83 -11.93 3.77
C GLN A 190 -11.65 -11.96 4.74
N LEU A 191 -10.42 -11.96 4.22
CA LEU A 191 -9.20 -11.95 5.01
C LEU A 191 -9.12 -10.71 5.89
N MET A 192 -9.29 -9.52 5.31
CA MET A 192 -9.24 -8.24 6.04
C MET A 192 -10.35 -8.17 7.09
N ALA A 193 -11.58 -8.52 6.74
CA ALA A 193 -12.70 -8.52 7.69
C ALA A 193 -12.45 -9.44 8.89
N THR A 194 -11.84 -10.61 8.66
CA THR A 194 -11.56 -11.60 9.70
C THR A 194 -10.40 -11.18 10.60
N GLU A 195 -9.27 -10.80 10.00
CA GLU A 195 -8.04 -10.47 10.74
C GLU A 195 -8.20 -9.18 11.57
N ILE A 196 -8.88 -8.19 11.02
CA ILE A 196 -9.18 -6.94 11.73
C ILE A 196 -10.30 -7.15 12.76
N GLY A 197 -11.20 -8.09 12.51
CA GLY A 197 -12.39 -8.34 13.33
C GLY A 197 -13.49 -7.29 13.08
N VAL A 198 -13.71 -6.92 11.82
CA VAL A 198 -14.65 -5.84 11.45
C VAL A 198 -16.10 -6.22 11.79
N LEU A 199 -16.78 -5.31 12.45
CA LEU A 199 -18.22 -5.38 12.77
C LEU A 199 -19.01 -4.41 11.87
N VAL A 200 -20.33 -4.63 11.76
CA VAL A 200 -21.22 -3.74 10.99
C VAL A 200 -21.29 -2.32 11.56
N SER A 201 -21.09 -2.20 12.87
CA SER A 201 -21.10 -0.90 13.59
C SER A 201 -19.78 -0.12 13.47
N ASP A 202 -18.76 -0.72 12.85
CA ASP A 202 -17.45 -0.06 12.77
C ASP A 202 -17.44 1.11 11.79
N ARG A 203 -16.60 2.08 12.12
CA ARG A 203 -16.26 3.23 11.29
C ARG A 203 -14.76 3.20 11.01
N MET A 204 -14.42 2.81 9.79
CA MET A 204 -13.03 2.65 9.38
C MET A 204 -12.51 3.91 8.69
N GLN A 205 -11.51 4.53 9.27
CA GLN A 205 -10.85 5.72 8.72
C GLN A 205 -9.70 5.32 7.79
N LEU A 206 -9.69 5.85 6.57
CA LEU A 206 -8.68 5.60 5.54
C LEU A 206 -8.20 6.92 4.91
N MET A 207 -6.87 7.11 4.83
CA MET A 207 -6.24 8.30 4.28
C MET A 207 -5.22 7.98 3.17
N MET A 208 -4.80 6.72 3.06
CA MET A 208 -3.89 6.34 1.97
C MET A 208 -4.63 6.40 0.63
N PRO A 209 -3.92 6.72 -0.47
CA PRO A 209 -4.54 6.79 -1.79
C PRO A 209 -5.23 5.48 -2.20
N VAL A 210 -6.45 5.59 -2.72
CA VAL A 210 -7.25 4.42 -3.15
C VAL A 210 -6.78 3.79 -4.45
N PHE A 211 -5.89 4.44 -5.19
CA PHE A 211 -5.20 3.80 -6.30
C PHE A 211 -4.18 2.75 -5.82
N HIS A 212 -3.91 2.68 -4.51
CA HIS A 212 -3.00 1.73 -3.87
C HIS A 212 -3.76 0.73 -3.02
N VAL A 213 -3.29 -0.53 -2.99
CA VAL A 213 -3.95 -1.64 -2.28
C VAL A 213 -4.08 -1.42 -0.77
N GLY A 214 -3.22 -0.61 -0.15
CA GLY A 214 -3.26 -0.35 1.29
C GLY A 214 -4.62 0.14 1.78
N SER A 215 -5.23 1.15 1.11
CA SER A 215 -6.60 1.58 1.42
C SER A 215 -7.65 0.64 0.84
N ARG A 216 -7.43 0.21 -0.41
CA ARG A 216 -8.43 -0.59 -1.12
C ARG A 216 -8.75 -1.90 -0.40
N PHE A 217 -7.76 -2.65 0.06
CA PHE A 217 -7.97 -3.94 0.72
C PHE A 217 -8.72 -3.81 2.05
N LEU A 218 -8.42 -2.78 2.83
CA LEU A 218 -9.12 -2.53 4.09
C LEU A 218 -10.57 -2.10 3.84
N GLN A 219 -10.79 -1.22 2.87
CA GLN A 219 -12.12 -0.81 2.44
C GLN A 219 -12.98 -2.00 2.03
N LEU A 220 -12.42 -2.95 1.27
CA LEU A 220 -13.15 -4.17 0.89
C LEU A 220 -13.55 -5.00 2.11
N GLY A 221 -12.67 -5.11 3.12
CA GLY A 221 -12.98 -5.78 4.38
C GLY A 221 -14.10 -5.09 5.16
N ALA A 222 -14.07 -3.76 5.23
CA ALA A 222 -15.12 -2.97 5.87
C ALA A 222 -16.48 -3.17 5.17
N HIS A 223 -16.52 -2.99 3.87
CA HIS A 223 -17.76 -3.13 3.10
C HIS A 223 -18.28 -4.57 3.03
N LEU A 224 -17.43 -5.60 3.10
CA LEU A 224 -17.91 -6.98 3.21
C LEU A 224 -18.82 -7.16 4.44
N ARG A 225 -18.56 -6.40 5.51
CA ARG A 225 -19.34 -6.42 6.75
C ARG A 225 -20.48 -5.40 6.80
N GLY A 226 -20.54 -4.46 5.86
CA GLY A 226 -21.48 -3.34 5.89
C GLY A 226 -21.07 -2.21 6.82
N ALA A 227 -19.77 -2.12 7.19
CA ALA A 227 -19.22 -1.05 8.00
C ALA A 227 -19.06 0.24 7.19
N THR A 228 -19.09 1.39 7.88
CA THR A 228 -18.87 2.71 7.29
C THR A 228 -17.39 2.94 7.03
N VAL A 229 -17.05 3.52 5.87
CA VAL A 229 -15.69 3.98 5.58
C VAL A 229 -15.65 5.50 5.56
N VAL A 230 -14.78 6.08 6.38
CA VAL A 230 -14.51 7.51 6.48
C VAL A 230 -13.22 7.80 5.72
N PHE A 231 -13.34 8.48 4.58
CA PHE A 231 -12.22 8.78 3.70
C PHE A 231 -11.71 10.19 3.88
N HIS A 232 -10.39 10.30 3.92
CA HIS A 232 -9.68 11.57 3.78
C HIS A 232 -9.19 11.76 2.35
N TYR A 233 -9.28 12.99 1.87
CA TYR A 233 -8.78 13.37 0.56
C TYR A 233 -7.25 13.21 0.49
N ASP A 234 -6.56 13.62 1.55
CA ASP A 234 -5.12 13.50 1.76
C ASP A 234 -4.80 13.18 3.24
N PHE A 235 -3.52 13.12 3.58
CA PHE A 235 -3.06 12.89 4.95
C PHE A 235 -2.74 14.21 5.65
N ASP A 236 -3.53 14.55 6.66
CA ASP A 236 -3.26 15.61 7.63
C ASP A 236 -3.38 15.01 9.04
N PRO A 237 -2.30 14.94 9.85
CA PRO A 237 -2.32 14.29 11.16
C PRO A 237 -3.28 14.98 12.16
N VAL A 238 -3.47 16.29 12.08
CA VAL A 238 -4.41 17.02 12.95
C VAL A 238 -5.84 16.66 12.59
N GLU A 239 -6.16 16.64 11.30
CA GLU A 239 -7.49 16.25 10.80
C GLU A 239 -7.80 14.78 11.10
N ILE A 240 -6.79 13.89 11.08
CA ILE A 240 -6.94 12.48 11.44
C ILE A 240 -7.39 12.35 12.90
N VAL A 241 -6.71 13.03 13.84
CA VAL A 241 -7.06 13.03 15.27
C VAL A 241 -8.44 13.61 15.48
N ARG A 242 -8.74 14.78 14.90
CA ARG A 242 -10.05 15.42 14.99
C ARG A 242 -11.18 14.50 14.50
N THR A 243 -10.94 13.78 13.41
CA THR A 243 -11.94 12.87 12.83
C THR A 243 -12.16 11.64 13.72
N ILE A 244 -11.12 11.14 14.42
CA ILE A 244 -11.31 10.05 15.39
C ILE A 244 -12.32 10.45 16.45
N GLU A 245 -12.20 11.66 17.00
CA GLU A 245 -13.12 12.20 18.01
C GLU A 245 -14.54 12.43 17.44
N THR A 246 -14.63 13.17 16.32
CA THR A 246 -15.93 13.67 15.82
C THR A 246 -16.76 12.61 15.10
N GLU A 247 -16.12 11.64 14.45
CA GLU A 247 -16.77 10.53 13.73
C GLU A 247 -16.78 9.24 14.54
N HIS A 248 -16.25 9.25 15.78
CA HIS A 248 -16.13 8.07 16.63
C HIS A 248 -15.49 6.89 15.88
N ILE A 249 -14.33 7.15 15.27
CA ILE A 249 -13.60 6.15 14.49
C ILE A 249 -13.20 4.96 15.37
N THR A 250 -13.47 3.77 14.90
CA THR A 250 -13.18 2.52 15.61
C THR A 250 -11.94 1.81 15.08
N ILE A 251 -11.65 1.97 13.79
CA ILE A 251 -10.53 1.34 13.09
C ILE A 251 -9.84 2.41 12.23
N THR A 252 -8.51 2.48 12.28
CA THR A 252 -7.72 3.32 11.36
C THR A 252 -6.55 2.55 10.76
N HIS A 253 -6.05 2.98 9.60
CA HIS A 253 -4.88 2.40 8.94
C HIS A 253 -3.80 3.45 8.75
N LEU A 254 -2.64 3.23 9.34
CA LEU A 254 -1.51 4.16 9.34
C LEU A 254 -0.23 3.44 8.90
N ALA A 255 0.52 4.03 7.99
CA ALA A 255 1.91 3.64 7.78
C ALA A 255 2.76 4.08 9.01
N PRO A 256 3.92 3.46 9.27
CA PRO A 256 4.76 3.83 10.42
C PRO A 256 5.08 5.32 10.53
N THR A 257 5.35 5.99 9.40
CA THR A 257 5.58 7.44 9.35
C THR A 257 4.33 8.25 9.73
N MET A 258 3.14 7.77 9.35
CA MET A 258 1.87 8.40 9.72
C MET A 258 1.60 8.22 11.21
N VAL A 259 1.88 7.03 11.78
CA VAL A 259 1.79 6.81 13.23
C VAL A 259 2.65 7.82 13.97
N HIS A 260 3.89 8.02 13.49
CA HIS A 260 4.79 9.01 14.07
C HIS A 260 4.19 10.43 14.05
N SER A 261 3.73 10.88 12.87
CA SER A 261 3.16 12.24 12.70
C SER A 261 1.89 12.45 13.54
N VAL A 262 1.04 11.42 13.66
CA VAL A 262 -0.17 11.49 14.49
C VAL A 262 0.18 11.60 15.98
N MET A 263 1.20 10.87 16.44
CA MET A 263 1.66 10.96 17.85
C MET A 263 2.32 12.30 18.20
N ASP A 264 2.80 13.04 17.20
CA ASP A 264 3.43 14.35 17.40
C ASP A 264 2.42 15.52 17.28
N VAL A 265 1.11 15.23 17.10
CA VAL A 265 0.06 16.26 17.12
C VAL A 265 -0.05 16.90 18.51
N GLU A 266 -0.02 18.22 18.55
CA GLU A 266 -0.15 18.97 19.82
C GLU A 266 -1.50 18.66 20.49
N GLY A 267 -1.45 18.25 21.77
CA GLY A 267 -2.63 17.92 22.56
C GLY A 267 -3.21 16.53 22.31
N ILE A 268 -2.52 15.64 21.60
CA ILE A 268 -2.96 14.25 21.34
C ILE A 268 -3.26 13.47 22.63
N ASP A 269 -2.57 13.78 23.72
CA ASP A 269 -2.76 13.22 25.07
C ASP A 269 -4.10 13.61 25.71
N LYS A 270 -4.80 14.63 25.16
CA LYS A 270 -6.10 15.14 25.63
C LYS A 270 -7.24 14.77 24.68
N ALA A 271 -6.93 14.24 23.50
CA ALA A 271 -7.92 13.85 22.52
C ALA A 271 -8.73 12.63 23.00
N ASP A 272 -10.02 12.61 22.73
CA ASP A 272 -10.87 11.44 22.99
C ASP A 272 -10.69 10.38 21.92
N LEU A 273 -9.78 9.46 22.17
CA LEU A 273 -9.48 8.32 21.29
C LEU A 273 -10.13 7.02 21.76
N THR A 274 -11.07 7.07 22.70
CA THR A 274 -11.65 5.88 23.35
C THR A 274 -12.48 5.01 22.42
N SER A 275 -12.99 5.56 21.32
CA SER A 275 -13.69 4.78 20.28
C SER A 275 -12.75 3.86 19.49
N LEU A 276 -11.45 4.19 19.44
CA LEU A 276 -10.46 3.53 18.60
C LEU A 276 -10.02 2.20 19.22
N HIS A 277 -10.42 1.08 18.65
CA HIS A 277 -10.03 -0.25 19.13
C HIS A 277 -9.03 -0.96 18.21
N THR A 278 -8.75 -0.44 17.00
CA THR A 278 -7.76 -1.05 16.10
C THR A 278 -7.03 0.01 15.28
N ILE A 279 -5.70 0.00 15.39
CA ILE A 279 -4.78 0.69 14.48
C ILE A 279 -4.09 -0.37 13.63
N CYS A 280 -4.52 -0.52 12.38
CA CYS A 280 -3.81 -1.33 11.40
C CYS A 280 -2.54 -0.62 10.97
N TYR A 281 -1.39 -1.27 11.01
CA TYR A 281 -0.18 -0.72 10.41
C TYR A 281 0.44 -1.67 9.40
N ALA A 282 0.91 -1.11 8.29
CA ALA A 282 1.41 -1.86 7.15
C ALA A 282 2.29 -0.99 6.24
N ALA A 283 2.58 -1.47 5.04
CA ALA A 283 3.29 -0.79 3.95
C ALA A 283 4.80 -0.62 4.15
N ALA A 284 5.28 -0.51 5.38
CA ALA A 284 6.71 -0.41 5.72
C ALA A 284 6.99 -1.12 7.05
N PRO A 285 8.25 -1.49 7.33
CA PRO A 285 8.65 -1.98 8.64
C PRO A 285 8.38 -0.94 9.74
N MET A 286 7.84 -1.39 10.88
CA MET A 286 7.60 -0.57 12.06
C MET A 286 8.80 -0.67 12.99
N PRO A 287 9.54 0.41 13.26
CA PRO A 287 10.59 0.41 14.26
C PRO A 287 10.03 0.08 15.66
N VAL A 288 10.65 -0.86 16.37
CA VAL A 288 10.18 -1.29 17.71
C VAL A 288 10.08 -0.11 18.70
N PRO A 289 11.01 0.86 18.75
CA PRO A 289 10.86 2.02 19.62
C PRO A 289 9.62 2.87 19.29
N LEU A 290 9.30 3.05 18.00
CA LEU A 290 8.11 3.77 17.56
C LEU A 290 6.83 3.03 17.95
N LEU A 291 6.81 1.70 17.75
CA LEU A 291 5.68 0.86 18.15
C LEU A 291 5.42 0.92 19.66
N ARG A 292 6.47 0.89 20.47
CA ARG A 292 6.36 1.04 21.94
C ARG A 292 5.75 2.38 22.33
N ARG A 293 6.24 3.50 21.78
CA ARG A 293 5.62 4.82 21.99
C ARG A 293 4.13 4.81 21.61
N GLY A 294 3.77 4.17 20.50
CA GLY A 294 2.37 4.04 20.09
C GLY A 294 1.55 3.23 21.08
N LEU A 295 2.08 2.10 21.58
CA LEU A 295 1.42 1.28 22.59
C LEU A 295 1.21 2.00 23.92
N ASP A 296 2.17 2.85 24.32
CA ASP A 296 2.07 3.68 25.53
C ASP A 296 0.96 4.73 25.39
N LEU A 297 0.78 5.33 24.19
CA LEU A 297 -0.20 6.38 23.95
C LEU A 297 -1.61 5.82 23.66
N PHE A 298 -1.71 4.87 22.72
CA PHE A 298 -3.00 4.37 22.22
C PHE A 298 -3.46 3.08 22.91
N GLY A 299 -2.61 2.45 23.71
CA GLY A 299 -2.89 1.15 24.32
C GLY A 299 -2.76 -0.03 23.35
N PRO A 300 -3.29 -1.22 23.70
CA PRO A 300 -3.08 -2.49 22.96
C PRO A 300 -3.99 -2.60 21.73
N VAL A 301 -4.01 -1.60 20.88
CA VAL A 301 -4.89 -1.49 19.70
C VAL A 301 -4.19 -1.80 18.38
N PHE A 302 -2.88 -2.00 18.38
CA PHE A 302 -2.08 -2.21 17.17
C PHE A 302 -2.25 -3.60 16.57
N LEU A 303 -2.43 -3.65 15.25
CA LEU A 303 -2.52 -4.86 14.45
C LEU A 303 -1.66 -4.68 13.20
N GLN A 304 -0.65 -5.53 13.02
CA GLN A 304 0.19 -5.49 11.83
C GLN A 304 -0.38 -6.33 10.72
N LEU A 305 -0.29 -5.81 9.51
CA LEU A 305 -0.56 -6.54 8.27
C LEU A 305 0.66 -6.50 7.36
N TYR A 306 1.10 -7.66 6.88
CA TYR A 306 2.13 -7.75 5.85
C TYR A 306 1.52 -8.35 4.59
N GLY A 307 1.81 -7.70 3.48
CA GLY A 307 1.38 -8.12 2.15
C GLY A 307 1.85 -7.13 1.09
N MET A 308 1.50 -7.41 -0.15
CA MET A 308 1.85 -6.61 -1.32
C MET A 308 0.69 -6.60 -2.31
N THR A 309 0.83 -5.81 -3.37
CA THR A 309 -0.20 -5.72 -4.42
C THR A 309 -0.46 -7.07 -5.09
N GLU A 310 0.54 -7.89 -5.20
CA GLU A 310 0.50 -9.21 -5.82
C GLU A 310 -0.20 -10.26 -4.94
N GLY A 311 -0.34 -10.02 -3.63
CA GLY A 311 -0.96 -10.93 -2.66
C GLY A 311 -0.12 -11.09 -1.39
N GLY A 312 -0.30 -12.17 -0.70
CA GLY A 312 0.38 -12.45 0.55
C GLY A 312 -0.51 -12.20 1.75
N GLY A 313 0.04 -12.34 2.94
CA GLY A 313 -0.66 -12.02 4.16
C GLY A 313 -0.14 -12.75 5.37
N THR A 314 0.56 -12.02 6.23
CA THR A 314 0.78 -12.41 7.62
C THR A 314 0.21 -11.33 8.53
N THR A 315 -0.17 -11.71 9.74
CA THR A 315 -0.77 -10.82 10.72
C THR A 315 -0.09 -10.99 12.08
N LEU A 316 0.32 -9.87 12.68
CA LEU A 316 0.67 -9.83 14.09
C LEU A 316 -0.50 -9.20 14.84
N HIS A 317 -1.21 -10.02 15.61
CA HIS A 317 -2.44 -9.62 16.29
C HIS A 317 -2.18 -8.73 17.52
N LYS A 318 -3.19 -7.94 17.91
CA LYS A 318 -3.16 -7.06 19.09
C LYS A 318 -2.62 -7.73 20.35
N ARG A 319 -3.05 -8.97 20.64
CA ARG A 319 -2.61 -9.74 21.80
C ARG A 319 -1.11 -10.07 21.84
N GLN A 320 -0.42 -9.95 20.71
CA GLN A 320 1.01 -10.24 20.56
C GLN A 320 1.88 -9.00 20.72
N HIS A 321 1.27 -7.81 20.79
CA HIS A 321 1.96 -6.54 21.02
C HIS A 321 2.10 -6.28 22.52
N LYS A 322 3.12 -6.88 23.15
CA LYS A 322 3.35 -6.79 24.60
C LYS A 322 4.67 -6.07 24.88
N PRO A 323 4.65 -4.73 25.10
CA PRO A 323 5.86 -3.95 25.32
C PRO A 323 6.58 -4.31 26.64
N ASP A 324 5.84 -4.80 27.65
CA ASP A 324 6.35 -5.19 28.97
C ASP A 324 6.43 -6.71 29.13
N GLY A 325 6.41 -7.45 28.01
CA GLY A 325 6.42 -8.91 28.02
C GLY A 325 7.80 -9.53 28.31
N THR A 326 7.85 -10.84 28.29
CA THR A 326 9.10 -11.63 28.34
C THR A 326 9.98 -11.31 27.12
N GLU A 327 11.26 -11.65 27.15
CA GLU A 327 12.18 -11.48 26.01
C GLU A 327 11.63 -12.08 24.72
N ALA A 328 10.99 -13.27 24.80
CA ALA A 328 10.36 -13.94 23.67
C ALA A 328 9.14 -13.17 23.13
N GLU A 329 8.36 -12.48 23.98
CA GLU A 329 7.25 -11.62 23.59
C GLU A 329 7.74 -10.29 23.03
N LEU A 330 8.79 -9.71 23.60
CA LEU A 330 9.43 -8.49 23.08
C LEU A 330 9.98 -8.68 21.66
N LYS A 331 10.55 -9.85 21.37
CA LYS A 331 11.02 -10.21 20.03
C LYS A 331 9.90 -10.17 19.00
N LEU A 332 8.64 -10.52 19.37
CA LEU A 332 7.50 -10.49 18.44
C LEU A 332 7.20 -9.09 17.90
N LEU A 333 7.54 -8.01 18.63
CA LEU A 333 7.31 -6.64 18.16
C LEU A 333 8.07 -6.30 16.86
N GLY A 334 9.15 -7.04 16.55
CA GLY A 334 9.89 -6.93 15.29
C GLY A 334 9.44 -7.91 14.20
N SER A 335 8.45 -8.78 14.50
CA SER A 335 7.91 -9.78 13.57
C SER A 335 6.88 -9.17 12.63
N ILE A 336 6.74 -9.71 11.42
CA ILE A 336 5.59 -9.46 10.53
C ILE A 336 4.42 -10.43 10.79
N GLY A 337 4.45 -11.16 11.90
CA GLY A 337 3.38 -12.04 12.34
C GLY A 337 3.47 -13.47 11.79
N GLN A 338 2.34 -14.15 11.83
CA GLN A 338 2.15 -15.52 11.34
C GLN A 338 1.25 -15.51 10.10
N ALA A 339 1.25 -16.62 9.36
CA ALA A 339 0.34 -16.81 8.22
C ALA A 339 -1.12 -16.53 8.62
N ALA A 340 -1.78 -15.65 7.88
CA ALA A 340 -3.19 -15.39 8.05
C ALA A 340 -4.05 -16.57 7.53
N PRO A 341 -5.35 -16.66 7.84
CA PRO A 341 -6.20 -17.73 7.35
C PRO A 341 -6.17 -17.87 5.82
N ASN A 342 -6.07 -19.12 5.34
CA ASN A 342 -5.93 -19.46 3.91
C ASN A 342 -4.67 -18.89 3.24
N VAL A 343 -3.63 -18.64 4.02
CA VAL A 343 -2.31 -18.27 3.52
C VAL A 343 -1.29 -19.30 3.99
N ASP A 344 -0.59 -19.93 3.05
CA ASP A 344 0.61 -20.69 3.35
C ASP A 344 1.82 -19.77 3.21
N VAL A 345 2.75 -19.84 4.17
CA VAL A 345 4.02 -19.10 4.15
C VAL A 345 5.17 -20.06 4.37
N ARG A 346 6.25 -19.91 3.62
CA ARG A 346 7.50 -20.63 3.86
C ARG A 346 8.71 -19.75 3.54
N ILE A 347 9.83 -20.09 4.14
CA ILE A 347 11.13 -19.52 3.81
C ILE A 347 11.86 -20.51 2.91
N ALA A 348 12.39 -20.03 1.78
CA ALA A 348 12.99 -20.90 0.76
C ALA A 348 14.34 -20.39 0.27
N ASP A 349 15.14 -21.32 -0.25
CA ASP A 349 16.37 -21.04 -0.99
C ASP A 349 16.06 -20.53 -2.43
N ASP A 350 17.10 -20.29 -3.22
CA ASP A 350 16.97 -19.82 -4.61
C ASP A 350 16.33 -20.85 -5.56
N GLU A 351 16.43 -22.13 -5.23
CA GLU A 351 15.80 -23.25 -5.94
C GLU A 351 14.34 -23.44 -5.55
N GLY A 352 13.88 -22.76 -4.48
CA GLY A 352 12.52 -22.85 -3.96
C GLY A 352 12.31 -23.97 -2.94
N ASN A 353 13.37 -24.62 -2.45
CA ASN A 353 13.26 -25.60 -1.39
C ASN A 353 13.03 -24.93 -0.04
N THR A 354 12.17 -25.52 0.79
CA THR A 354 11.89 -24.97 2.12
C THR A 354 13.12 -25.11 3.03
N LEU A 355 13.52 -24.00 3.63
CA LEU A 355 14.62 -23.96 4.59
C LEU A 355 14.15 -24.32 6.01
N PRO A 356 15.03 -24.87 6.86
CA PRO A 356 14.77 -25.07 8.28
C PRO A 356 14.45 -23.75 9.00
N HIS A 357 13.72 -23.83 10.10
CA HIS A 357 13.45 -22.67 10.97
C HIS A 357 14.75 -22.02 11.43
N GLY A 358 14.78 -20.72 11.53
CA GLY A 358 15.95 -19.93 11.91
C GLY A 358 16.92 -19.61 10.78
N GLN A 359 16.78 -20.21 9.60
CA GLN A 359 17.60 -19.89 8.44
C GLN A 359 16.98 -18.78 7.58
N PRO A 360 17.77 -17.80 7.12
CA PRO A 360 17.28 -16.74 6.25
C PRO A 360 17.12 -17.25 4.80
N GLY A 361 16.03 -16.84 4.15
CA GLY A 361 15.73 -17.13 2.75
C GLY A 361 14.60 -16.27 2.24
N GLU A 362 14.17 -16.49 1.00
CA GLU A 362 13.07 -15.75 0.40
C GLU A 362 11.72 -16.18 1.01
N ILE A 363 10.90 -15.19 1.36
CA ILE A 363 9.53 -15.43 1.82
C ILE A 363 8.67 -15.80 0.61
N LEU A 364 8.11 -17.00 0.62
CA LEU A 364 7.15 -17.44 -0.38
C LEU A 364 5.76 -17.54 0.24
N THR A 365 4.75 -17.12 -0.53
CA THR A 365 3.35 -17.21 -0.09
C THR A 365 2.52 -18.00 -1.10
N ARG A 366 1.47 -18.69 -0.61
CA ARG A 366 0.47 -19.34 -1.44
C ARG A 366 -0.91 -19.07 -0.84
N THR A 367 -1.80 -18.44 -1.60
CA THR A 367 -3.09 -17.98 -1.13
C THR A 367 -4.05 -17.72 -2.30
N PRO A 368 -5.38 -17.86 -2.13
CA PRO A 368 -6.36 -17.47 -3.12
C PRO A 368 -6.43 -15.93 -3.35
N THR A 369 -5.75 -15.14 -2.51
CA THR A 369 -5.65 -13.69 -2.69
C THR A 369 -4.60 -13.26 -3.71
N HIS A 370 -3.84 -14.18 -4.32
CA HIS A 370 -2.81 -13.84 -5.31
C HIS A 370 -3.38 -13.17 -6.55
N MET A 371 -2.54 -12.32 -7.16
CA MET A 371 -2.78 -11.76 -8.48
C MET A 371 -2.96 -12.85 -9.53
N LYS A 372 -3.65 -12.54 -10.61
CA LYS A 372 -3.69 -13.40 -11.82
C LYS A 372 -2.36 -13.38 -12.59
N GLY A 373 -1.59 -12.32 -12.44
CA GLY A 373 -0.30 -12.07 -13.08
C GLY A 373 -0.09 -10.59 -13.36
N TYR A 374 0.97 -10.28 -14.11
CA TYR A 374 1.24 -8.92 -14.58
C TYR A 374 0.67 -8.72 -15.98
N TRP A 375 -0.03 -7.60 -16.18
CA TRP A 375 -0.62 -7.20 -17.46
C TRP A 375 0.47 -7.06 -18.52
N ASN A 376 0.25 -7.63 -19.70
CA ASN A 376 1.18 -7.64 -20.82
C ASN A 376 2.61 -8.12 -20.50
N ASN A 377 2.82 -8.83 -19.39
CA ASN A 377 4.16 -9.24 -18.95
C ASN A 377 4.17 -10.69 -18.43
N SER A 378 4.07 -11.65 -19.34
CA SER A 378 4.10 -13.08 -19.02
C SER A 378 5.42 -13.53 -18.42
N ALA A 379 6.54 -12.98 -18.87
CA ALA A 379 7.86 -13.31 -18.33
C ALA A 379 7.98 -12.94 -16.84
N ALA A 380 7.55 -11.74 -16.46
CA ALA A 380 7.53 -11.32 -15.06
C ALA A 380 6.52 -12.15 -14.24
N THR A 381 5.39 -12.55 -14.83
CA THR A 381 4.41 -13.40 -14.17
C THR A 381 4.99 -14.77 -13.85
N ILE A 382 5.62 -15.44 -14.84
CA ILE A 382 6.28 -16.74 -14.66
C ILE A 382 7.41 -16.65 -13.63
N ALA A 383 8.17 -15.56 -13.63
CA ALA A 383 9.25 -15.36 -12.66
C ALA A 383 8.72 -15.20 -11.23
N ALA A 384 7.56 -14.57 -11.04
CA ALA A 384 6.99 -14.29 -9.73
C ALA A 384 6.07 -15.39 -9.20
N LEU A 385 5.35 -16.09 -10.07
CA LEU A 385 4.42 -17.17 -9.71
C LEU A 385 4.94 -18.50 -10.24
N ARG A 386 5.43 -19.38 -9.35
CA ARG A 386 6.00 -20.69 -9.69
C ARG A 386 5.31 -21.76 -8.84
N ASP A 387 4.76 -22.77 -9.47
CA ASP A 387 4.12 -23.92 -8.79
C ASP A 387 3.08 -23.52 -7.73
N GLY A 388 2.32 -22.45 -8.01
CA GLY A 388 1.31 -21.89 -7.10
C GLY A 388 1.87 -21.04 -5.96
N TRP A 389 3.19 -20.85 -5.88
CA TRP A 389 3.85 -19.98 -4.92
C TRP A 389 4.21 -18.63 -5.54
N TYR A 390 3.96 -17.57 -4.80
CA TYR A 390 4.42 -16.23 -5.12
C TYR A 390 5.76 -15.96 -4.43
N TYR A 391 6.76 -15.62 -5.22
CA TYR A 391 8.10 -15.23 -4.81
C TYR A 391 8.11 -13.75 -4.52
N THR A 392 8.14 -13.39 -3.22
CA THR A 392 7.90 -12.02 -2.79
C THR A 392 9.05 -11.05 -3.07
N GLY A 393 10.26 -11.59 -3.21
CA GLY A 393 11.50 -10.80 -3.25
C GLY A 393 11.88 -10.22 -1.88
N ASP A 394 11.15 -10.52 -0.83
CA ASP A 394 11.49 -10.16 0.54
C ASP A 394 12.19 -11.35 1.22
N LEU A 395 13.29 -11.09 1.92
CA LEU A 395 14.04 -12.09 2.70
C LEU A 395 13.53 -12.09 4.14
N GLY A 396 13.38 -13.27 4.69
CA GLY A 396 12.90 -13.43 6.07
C GLY A 396 13.43 -14.67 6.74
N VAL A 397 13.17 -14.76 8.04
CA VAL A 397 13.42 -15.92 8.89
C VAL A 397 12.10 -16.30 9.56
N MET A 398 11.81 -17.59 9.64
CA MET A 398 10.65 -18.10 10.37
C MET A 398 11.11 -18.84 11.63
N ASP A 399 10.49 -18.55 12.77
CA ASP A 399 10.75 -19.27 14.01
C ASP A 399 9.91 -20.57 14.11
N GLU A 400 10.19 -21.40 15.13
CA GLU A 400 9.48 -22.67 15.35
C GLU A 400 7.98 -22.53 15.61
N ARG A 401 7.51 -21.33 15.97
CA ARG A 401 6.10 -21.01 16.19
C ARG A 401 5.43 -20.46 14.92
N GLY A 402 6.19 -20.32 13.80
CA GLY A 402 5.71 -19.80 12.54
C GLY A 402 5.65 -18.27 12.47
N PHE A 403 6.28 -17.53 13.40
CA PHE A 403 6.44 -16.09 13.27
C PHE A 403 7.54 -15.77 12.26
N VAL A 404 7.23 -14.87 11.34
CA VAL A 404 8.14 -14.42 10.29
C VAL A 404 8.75 -13.09 10.67
N TYR A 405 10.06 -13.00 10.53
CA TYR A 405 10.84 -11.79 10.74
C TYR A 405 11.43 -11.35 9.41
N LEU A 406 11.07 -10.15 8.98
CA LEU A 406 11.60 -9.60 7.73
C LEU A 406 13.06 -9.20 7.94
N VAL A 407 13.93 -9.72 7.10
CA VAL A 407 15.38 -9.45 7.17
C VAL A 407 15.75 -8.30 6.24
N ASP A 408 15.38 -8.39 4.96
CA ASP A 408 15.63 -7.34 3.97
C ASP A 408 14.83 -7.61 2.67
N ARG A 409 15.06 -6.80 1.65
CA ARG A 409 14.71 -7.13 0.28
C ARG A 409 15.90 -7.77 -0.43
N LYS A 410 15.65 -8.84 -1.17
CA LYS A 410 16.68 -9.56 -1.94
C LYS A 410 17.54 -8.62 -2.81
N LYS A 411 16.92 -7.60 -3.42
CA LYS A 411 17.58 -6.58 -4.25
C LYS A 411 18.30 -5.48 -3.47
N ASP A 412 18.02 -5.33 -2.17
CA ASP A 412 18.59 -4.28 -1.31
C ASP A 412 19.70 -4.81 -0.40
N MET A 413 19.87 -6.14 -0.37
CA MET A 413 20.98 -6.81 0.30
C MET A 413 22.32 -6.34 -0.28
N ILE A 414 23.27 -6.02 0.59
CA ILE A 414 24.58 -5.49 0.25
C ILE A 414 25.57 -6.64 0.35
N ILE A 415 26.35 -6.87 -0.72
CA ILE A 415 27.38 -7.92 -0.74
C ILE A 415 28.75 -7.26 -0.58
N SER A 416 29.30 -7.31 0.63
CA SER A 416 30.57 -6.69 0.97
C SER A 416 31.60 -7.73 1.38
N GLY A 417 32.66 -7.91 0.58
CA GLY A 417 33.70 -8.88 0.85
C GLY A 417 33.23 -10.33 0.88
N GLY A 418 32.16 -10.66 0.17
CA GLY A 418 31.55 -11.99 0.16
C GLY A 418 30.54 -12.23 1.29
N GLU A 419 30.38 -11.26 2.21
CA GLU A 419 29.38 -11.31 3.29
C GLU A 419 28.09 -10.60 2.91
N ASN A 420 26.96 -11.21 3.24
CA ASN A 420 25.64 -10.61 3.06
C ASN A 420 25.35 -9.65 4.22
N ILE A 421 25.16 -8.37 3.90
CA ILE A 421 24.77 -7.35 4.86
C ILE A 421 23.35 -6.90 4.52
N TYR A 422 22.47 -7.02 5.49
CA TYR A 422 21.08 -6.61 5.33
C TYR A 422 20.93 -5.14 5.69
N SER A 423 20.49 -4.35 4.72
CA SER A 423 20.37 -2.90 4.89
C SER A 423 19.47 -2.54 6.05
N ARG A 424 18.43 -3.32 6.27
CA ARG A 424 17.47 -3.15 7.36
C ARG A 424 18.09 -3.34 8.75
N GLU A 425 18.96 -4.30 8.94
CA GLU A 425 19.67 -4.53 10.21
C GLU A 425 20.48 -3.28 10.63
N VAL A 426 21.09 -2.62 9.65
CA VAL A 426 21.84 -1.38 9.88
C VAL A 426 20.87 -0.20 10.14
N GLU A 427 19.75 -0.12 9.43
CA GLU A 427 18.71 0.89 9.65
C GLU A 427 18.10 0.76 11.06
N GLU A 428 17.82 -0.47 11.50
CA GLU A 428 17.32 -0.73 12.86
C GLU A 428 18.34 -0.32 13.93
N ALA A 429 19.62 -0.59 13.73
CA ALA A 429 20.67 -0.13 14.64
C ALA A 429 20.74 1.39 14.70
N LEU A 430 20.70 2.08 13.55
CA LEU A 430 20.67 3.55 13.50
C LEU A 430 19.44 4.13 14.17
N ALA A 431 18.26 3.53 14.03
CA ALA A 431 17.00 3.99 14.62
C ALA A 431 17.00 3.97 16.16
N THR A 432 17.90 3.21 16.79
CA THR A 432 18.08 3.23 18.26
C THR A 432 18.87 4.42 18.77
N HIS A 433 19.55 5.17 17.89
CA HIS A 433 20.29 6.36 18.28
C HIS A 433 19.36 7.57 18.46
N PRO A 434 19.40 8.29 19.60
CA PRO A 434 18.43 9.35 19.92
C PRO A 434 18.42 10.51 18.92
N ALA A 435 19.54 10.78 18.26
CA ALA A 435 19.65 11.86 17.27
C ALA A 435 19.07 11.48 15.89
N VAL A 436 18.79 10.21 15.62
CA VAL A 436 18.28 9.78 14.31
C VAL A 436 16.76 9.92 14.26
N TYR A 437 16.28 10.67 13.26
CA TYR A 437 14.84 10.77 12.94
C TYR A 437 14.41 9.68 11.98
N ASP A 438 15.16 9.52 10.86
CA ASP A 438 14.89 8.54 9.83
C ASP A 438 16.21 8.13 9.14
N SER A 439 16.28 6.93 8.57
CA SER A 439 17.48 6.48 7.90
C SER A 439 17.18 5.52 6.76
N ALA A 440 18.04 5.51 5.76
CA ALA A 440 18.09 4.53 4.70
C ALA A 440 19.52 4.05 4.48
N VAL A 441 19.68 2.76 4.25
CA VAL A 441 20.99 2.15 4.02
C VAL A 441 21.03 1.54 2.63
N ILE A 442 22.11 1.81 1.89
CA ILE A 442 22.35 1.33 0.53
C ILE A 442 23.75 0.74 0.39
N GLY A 443 23.89 -0.21 -0.53
CA GLY A 443 25.19 -0.62 -1.04
C GLY A 443 25.69 0.39 -2.07
N VAL A 444 26.95 0.77 -1.96
CA VAL A 444 27.65 1.59 -2.94
C VAL A 444 28.89 0.82 -3.42
N LYS A 445 29.26 0.99 -4.70
CA LYS A 445 30.42 0.31 -5.27
C LYS A 445 31.69 0.61 -4.48
N ASP A 446 32.42 -0.43 -4.13
CA ASP A 446 33.69 -0.36 -3.41
C ASP A 446 34.74 -1.19 -4.18
N PRO A 447 35.89 -0.61 -4.57
CA PRO A 447 36.91 -1.30 -5.38
C PRO A 447 37.52 -2.54 -4.72
N TYR A 448 37.52 -2.57 -3.39
CA TYR A 448 38.13 -3.66 -2.61
C TYR A 448 37.11 -4.69 -2.14
N TRP A 449 35.94 -4.23 -1.70
CA TRP A 449 34.90 -5.07 -1.08
C TRP A 449 33.77 -5.48 -2.04
N GLY A 450 33.77 -4.96 -3.29
CA GLY A 450 32.63 -5.06 -4.22
C GLY A 450 31.56 -4.03 -3.93
N GLU A 451 30.96 -4.11 -2.74
CA GLU A 451 30.09 -3.08 -2.20
C GLU A 451 30.51 -2.67 -0.78
N SER A 452 30.16 -1.45 -0.39
CA SER A 452 30.28 -0.98 0.99
C SER A 452 28.97 -0.36 1.47
N VAL A 453 28.77 -0.40 2.79
CA VAL A 453 27.55 0.09 3.44
C VAL A 453 27.62 1.60 3.57
N ARG A 454 26.61 2.29 3.02
CA ARG A 454 26.42 3.74 3.17
C ARG A 454 25.06 4.01 3.80
N ALA A 455 25.06 4.79 4.88
CA ALA A 455 23.84 5.27 5.51
C ALA A 455 23.50 6.69 5.02
N ILE A 456 22.23 6.96 4.73
CA ILE A 456 21.66 8.27 4.47
C ILE A 456 20.72 8.55 5.65
N VAL A 457 20.97 9.63 6.40
CA VAL A 457 20.35 9.86 7.71
C VAL A 457 19.72 11.23 7.77
N VAL A 458 18.49 11.29 8.24
CA VAL A 458 17.82 12.50 8.68
C VAL A 458 17.97 12.61 10.19
N LEU A 459 18.49 13.72 10.67
CA LEU A 459 18.72 13.95 12.09
C LEU A 459 17.54 14.68 12.74
N ARG A 460 17.29 14.36 14.01
CA ARG A 460 16.41 15.08 14.92
C ARG A 460 17.17 16.11 15.74
N THR A 461 18.38 15.75 16.13
CA THR A 461 19.34 16.59 16.86
C THR A 461 20.72 16.38 16.28
N GLU A 462 21.66 17.26 16.54
CA GLU A 462 23.03 17.16 16.02
C GLU A 462 23.70 15.84 16.40
N ALA A 463 24.35 15.22 15.43
CA ALA A 463 25.22 14.05 15.59
C ALA A 463 26.24 14.01 14.45
N THR A 464 27.39 13.44 14.71
CA THR A 464 28.46 13.27 13.72
C THR A 464 28.40 11.88 13.06
N GLU A 465 28.99 11.78 11.87
CA GLU A 465 29.17 10.49 11.18
C GLU A 465 29.88 9.46 12.07
N ALA A 466 30.96 9.88 12.77
CA ALA A 466 31.75 9.02 13.62
C ALA A 466 30.93 8.45 14.80
N GLU A 467 30.05 9.26 15.40
CA GLU A 467 29.15 8.84 16.50
C GLU A 467 28.17 7.78 16.02
N LEU A 468 27.53 7.97 14.87
CA LEU A 468 26.57 7.01 14.33
C LEU A 468 27.26 5.70 13.92
N ILE A 469 28.45 5.74 13.31
CA ILE A 469 29.24 4.56 12.98
C ILE A 469 29.68 3.81 14.25
N ALA A 470 30.13 4.55 15.29
CA ALA A 470 30.50 3.97 16.57
C ALA A 470 29.30 3.32 17.25
N HIS A 471 28.13 3.98 17.24
CA HIS A 471 26.87 3.42 17.75
C HIS A 471 26.52 2.10 17.06
N CYS A 472 26.47 2.07 15.73
CA CYS A 472 26.22 0.83 14.98
C CYS A 472 27.21 -0.29 15.35
N LYS A 473 28.49 0.03 15.56
CA LYS A 473 29.51 -0.95 15.96
C LYS A 473 29.23 -1.59 17.33
N THR A 474 28.51 -0.94 18.21
CA THR A 474 28.10 -1.51 19.51
C THR A 474 26.86 -2.40 19.40
N MET A 475 26.05 -2.22 18.36
CA MET A 475 24.77 -2.91 18.18
C MET A 475 24.83 -4.09 17.23
N ILE A 476 25.69 -4.02 16.19
CA ILE A 476 25.79 -5.03 15.14
C ILE A 476 27.26 -5.39 14.87
N ALA A 477 27.48 -6.52 14.18
CA ALA A 477 28.83 -6.96 13.83
C ALA A 477 29.61 -5.89 13.06
N SER A 478 30.89 -5.69 13.38
CA SER A 478 31.70 -4.55 12.89
C SER A 478 31.81 -4.47 11.36
N TYR A 479 31.69 -5.59 10.65
CA TYR A 479 31.72 -5.59 9.19
C TYR A 479 30.42 -5.04 8.56
N LYS A 480 29.29 -5.05 9.30
CA LYS A 480 27.99 -4.56 8.86
C LYS A 480 27.79 -3.05 9.04
N LYS A 481 28.56 -2.42 9.93
CA LYS A 481 28.40 -0.98 10.19
C LYS A 481 28.59 -0.14 8.94
N PRO A 482 27.95 1.03 8.84
CA PRO A 482 28.21 1.96 7.75
C PRO A 482 29.70 2.30 7.65
N LYS A 483 30.23 2.36 6.43
CA LYS A 483 31.54 2.95 6.14
C LYS A 483 31.47 4.45 5.92
N SER A 484 30.30 4.96 5.53
CA SER A 484 30.04 6.39 5.39
C SER A 484 28.60 6.73 5.75
N VAL A 485 28.39 7.93 6.27
CA VAL A 485 27.08 8.49 6.59
C VAL A 485 26.91 9.82 5.87
N ILE A 486 25.80 9.99 5.18
CA ILE A 486 25.42 11.26 4.53
C ILE A 486 24.19 11.79 5.27
N PHE A 487 24.24 13.06 5.67
CA PHE A 487 23.12 13.74 6.30
C PHE A 487 22.30 14.45 5.22
N VAL A 488 20.98 14.33 5.32
CA VAL A 488 20.00 14.96 4.42
C VAL A 488 18.84 15.52 5.23
N ASP A 489 18.16 16.52 4.67
CA ASP A 489 16.97 17.10 5.33
C ASP A 489 15.77 16.16 5.25
N GLU A 490 15.65 15.38 4.16
CA GLU A 490 14.58 14.40 3.95
C GLU A 490 15.04 13.21 3.11
N LEU A 491 14.40 12.05 3.32
CA LEU A 491 14.59 10.87 2.47
C LEU A 491 13.59 10.87 1.31
N PRO A 492 14.05 10.63 0.06
CA PRO A 492 13.15 10.53 -1.08
C PRO A 492 12.22 9.32 -0.92
N ARG A 493 10.93 9.55 -1.16
CA ARG A 493 9.91 8.52 -1.04
C ARG A 493 9.24 8.22 -2.37
N LEU A 494 8.87 6.97 -2.53
CA LEU A 494 7.96 6.54 -3.59
C LEU A 494 6.55 7.06 -3.28
N PRO A 495 5.68 7.15 -4.29
CA PRO A 495 4.27 7.53 -4.09
C PRO A 495 3.51 6.67 -3.07
N SER A 496 3.99 5.45 -2.81
CA SER A 496 3.48 4.56 -1.77
C SER A 496 3.93 4.92 -0.34
N GLY A 497 4.72 6.00 -0.17
CA GLY A 497 5.33 6.38 1.11
C GLY A 497 6.63 5.63 1.45
N LYS A 498 6.99 4.59 0.70
CA LYS A 498 8.24 3.83 0.90
C LYS A 498 9.46 4.64 0.47
N ILE A 499 10.58 4.47 1.18
CA ILE A 499 11.85 5.10 0.80
C ILE A 499 12.28 4.63 -0.60
N ASN A 500 12.67 5.59 -1.44
CA ASN A 500 13.13 5.32 -2.81
C ASN A 500 14.64 5.03 -2.83
N LYS A 501 15.02 3.81 -2.45
CA LYS A 501 16.45 3.39 -2.45
C LYS A 501 17.07 3.40 -3.86
N VAL A 502 16.28 3.29 -4.92
CA VAL A 502 16.78 3.39 -6.31
C VAL A 502 17.29 4.81 -6.57
N LEU A 503 16.52 5.82 -6.17
CA LEU A 503 16.93 7.22 -6.31
C LEU A 503 18.12 7.54 -5.39
N LEU A 504 18.11 7.00 -4.16
CA LEU A 504 19.26 7.16 -3.24
C LEU A 504 20.55 6.56 -3.84
N ARG A 505 20.49 5.35 -4.40
CA ARG A 505 21.65 4.77 -5.09
C ARG A 505 22.11 5.65 -6.27
N LYS A 506 21.18 6.15 -7.06
CA LYS A 506 21.52 7.03 -8.19
C LYS A 506 22.22 8.31 -7.75
N ASN A 507 21.73 8.94 -6.67
CA ASN A 507 22.25 10.22 -6.19
C ASN A 507 23.55 10.08 -5.37
N HIS A 508 23.75 8.92 -4.72
CA HIS A 508 24.84 8.71 -3.77
C HIS A 508 25.74 7.52 -4.13
N ALA A 509 25.67 7.00 -5.38
CA ALA A 509 26.50 5.87 -5.83
C ALA A 509 27.97 6.23 -6.07
N ALA A 510 28.30 7.50 -6.28
CA ALA A 510 29.69 7.92 -6.46
C ALA A 510 30.43 7.82 -5.13
N SER A 511 31.50 7.01 -5.08
CA SER A 511 32.47 7.08 -3.99
C SER A 511 33.10 8.48 -4.01
N ASP A 512 33.25 9.10 -2.85
CA ASP A 512 34.09 10.30 -2.67
C ASP A 512 35.56 9.93 -2.96
N ALA A 513 35.88 9.72 -4.23
CA ALA A 513 37.24 9.51 -4.74
C ALA A 513 37.91 10.87 -5.02
N THR A 514 37.64 11.89 -4.17
CA THR A 514 38.38 13.17 -4.20
C THR A 514 38.54 13.71 -2.77
N GLY A 515 39.44 13.12 -2.02
CA GLY A 515 39.76 13.58 -0.68
C GLY A 515 41.04 12.94 -0.16
N GLY A 516 42.13 13.06 -0.91
CA GLY A 516 43.42 12.52 -0.50
C GLY A 516 44.53 13.05 -1.39
N GLY A 517 44.89 14.33 -1.20
CA GLY A 517 45.98 14.94 -1.96
C GLY A 517 46.29 16.33 -1.46
N SER A 518 46.98 16.45 -0.35
CA SER A 518 48.17 17.31 -0.12
C SER A 518 48.54 17.32 1.36
#